data_409fe9019df2096eb0c4f4ed21b03797
#
_entry.id   409fe9019df2096eb0c4f4ed21b03797
#
_cell.length_a   1.000
_cell.length_b   1.000
_cell.length_c   1.000
_cell.angle_alpha   90.00
_cell.angle_beta   90.00
_cell.angle_gamma   90.00
#
_symmetry.space_group_name_H-M   'P 1'
#
loop_
_entity.id
_entity.type
_entity.pdbx_description
1 polymer ?
#
loop_
_entity_poly.entity_id
_entity_poly.type
_entity_poly.pdbx_seq_one_letter_code
_entity_poly.pdbx_strand_id
1 'polypeptide(L)'
;MTKALLIVDVQNDFCEGGSLACEGGAAVASAISEHLASNGDGYSLVIASRDWHDAGNDNGGHFALSGTSPDFVNNWPVHCVSGSLGAEYHENLNSEVIDV
;
A
#
# COMPACT_ATOMS: atom_id res chain seq x y z
N MET A 1 23.05 -17.23 3.88
CA MET A 1 21.91 -16.94 4.80
C MET A 1 20.65 -16.68 3.99
N THR A 2 19.56 -17.31 4.37
CA THR A 2 18.27 -17.12 3.72
C THR A 2 17.62 -15.82 4.21
N LYS A 3 17.19 -14.97 3.28
CA LYS A 3 16.52 -13.71 3.60
C LYS A 3 15.22 -13.57 2.80
N ALA A 4 14.22 -13.00 3.42
CA ALA A 4 13.00 -12.57 2.75
C ALA A 4 12.85 -11.06 2.89
N LEU A 5 12.31 -10.42 1.85
CA LEU A 5 11.95 -9.01 1.90
C LEU A 5 10.43 -8.91 2.01
N LEU A 6 9.95 -8.16 2.99
CA LEU A 6 8.54 -7.85 3.15
C LEU A 6 8.31 -6.39 2.77
N ILE A 7 7.46 -6.18 1.77
CA ILE A 7 7.04 -4.85 1.29
C ILE A 7 5.63 -4.61 1.81
N VAL A 8 5.46 -3.59 2.65
CA VAL A 8 4.20 -3.39 3.36
C VAL A 8 3.42 -2.23 2.75
N ASP A 9 2.28 -2.54 2.14
CA ASP A 9 1.23 -1.59 1.75
C ASP A 9 1.70 -0.42 0.87
N VAL A 10 2.52 -0.69 -0.13
CA VAL A 10 2.97 0.32 -1.09
C VAL A 10 1.91 0.49 -2.18
N GLN A 11 0.84 1.18 -1.82
CA GLN A 11 -0.38 1.31 -2.60
C GLN A 11 -0.67 2.77 -2.94
N ASN A 12 -1.42 3.00 -4.01
CA ASN A 12 -1.70 4.35 -4.50
C ASN A 12 -2.34 5.25 -3.43
N ASP A 13 -3.28 4.73 -2.64
CA ASP A 13 -3.97 5.55 -1.63
C ASP A 13 -3.06 6.03 -0.50
N PHE A 14 -1.93 5.36 -0.28
CA PHE A 14 -0.95 5.77 0.73
C PHE A 14 0.18 6.63 0.18
N CYS A 15 0.15 6.94 -1.11
CA CYS A 15 1.13 7.79 -1.76
C CYS A 15 0.50 9.13 -2.15
N GLU A 16 1.31 10.07 -2.60
CA GLU A 16 0.84 11.40 -3.00
C GLU A 16 -0.32 11.29 -4.01
N GLY A 17 -1.37 12.06 -3.78
CA GLY A 17 -2.58 12.02 -4.59
C GLY A 17 -3.60 10.98 -4.16
N GLY A 18 -3.25 10.10 -3.24
CA GLY A 18 -4.17 9.11 -2.69
C GLY A 18 -5.04 9.66 -1.57
N SER A 19 -6.05 8.89 -1.18
CA SER A 19 -7.03 9.34 -0.19
C SER A 19 -6.51 9.32 1.25
N LEU A 20 -5.44 8.60 1.52
CA LEU A 20 -4.78 8.56 2.83
C LEU A 20 -3.26 8.68 2.64
N ALA A 21 -2.87 9.74 1.94
CA ALA A 21 -1.51 9.92 1.45
C ALA A 21 -0.48 10.14 2.56
N CYS A 22 0.67 9.50 2.39
CA CYS A 22 1.88 9.79 3.15
C CYS A 22 2.85 10.54 2.24
N GLU A 23 3.41 11.63 2.73
CA GLU A 23 4.44 12.36 1.99
C GLU A 23 5.66 11.47 1.79
N GLY A 24 6.15 11.40 0.57
CA GLY A 24 7.30 10.57 0.22
C GLY A 24 6.95 9.14 -0.18
N GLY A 25 5.67 8.76 -0.22
CA GLY A 25 5.26 7.39 -0.58
C GLY A 25 5.74 6.97 -1.97
N ALA A 26 5.62 7.83 -2.96
CA ALA A 26 6.09 7.54 -4.32
C ALA A 26 7.61 7.35 -4.37
N ALA A 27 8.36 8.14 -3.60
CA ALA A 27 9.81 8.00 -3.50
C ALA A 27 10.22 6.69 -2.83
N VAL A 28 9.46 6.25 -1.83
CA VAL A 28 9.68 4.94 -1.18
C VAL A 28 9.47 3.82 -2.18
N ALA A 29 8.39 3.88 -2.98
CA ALA A 29 8.13 2.88 -4.01
C ALA A 29 9.30 2.78 -5.00
N SER A 30 9.82 3.92 -5.45
CA SER A 30 10.98 3.98 -6.34
C SER A 30 12.24 3.40 -5.68
N ALA A 31 12.48 3.75 -4.42
CA ALA A 31 13.65 3.26 -3.68
C ALA A 31 13.62 1.74 -3.49
N ILE A 32 12.44 1.18 -3.23
CA ILE A 32 12.27 -0.28 -3.14
C ILE A 32 12.59 -0.93 -4.48
N SER A 33 12.10 -0.37 -5.58
CA SER A 33 12.35 -0.90 -6.92
C SER A 33 13.85 -0.87 -7.26
N GLU A 34 14.53 0.22 -6.92
CA GLU A 34 15.99 0.34 -7.11
C GLU A 34 16.75 -0.66 -6.26
N HIS A 35 16.34 -0.82 -4.99
CA HIS A 35 16.95 -1.78 -4.08
C HIS A 35 16.83 -3.21 -4.63
N LEU A 36 15.66 -3.58 -5.12
CA LEU A 36 15.44 -4.91 -5.69
C LEU A 36 16.21 -5.12 -6.99
N ALA A 37 16.33 -4.09 -7.82
CA ALA A 37 17.13 -4.18 -9.04
C ALA A 37 18.61 -4.43 -8.74
N SER A 38 19.14 -3.84 -7.66
CA SER A 38 20.55 -3.96 -7.29
C SER A 38 20.85 -5.15 -6.37
N ASN A 39 19.88 -5.56 -5.53
CA ASN A 39 20.09 -6.53 -4.47
C ASN A 39 19.07 -7.68 -4.44
N GLY A 40 18.21 -7.77 -5.46
CA GLY A 40 17.11 -8.75 -5.48
C GLY A 40 17.58 -10.19 -5.33
N ASP A 41 18.74 -10.52 -5.88
CA ASP A 41 19.33 -11.86 -5.80
C ASP A 41 19.71 -12.26 -4.36
N GLY A 42 19.80 -11.30 -3.45
CA GLY A 42 20.06 -11.58 -2.04
C GLY A 42 18.85 -12.08 -1.26
N TYR A 43 17.66 -12.05 -1.85
CA TYR A 43 16.43 -12.49 -1.20
C TYR A 43 15.92 -13.80 -1.80
N SER A 44 15.60 -14.74 -0.92
CA SER A 44 14.99 -16.01 -1.32
C SER A 44 13.50 -15.86 -1.63
N LEU A 45 12.87 -14.84 -1.06
CA LEU A 45 11.46 -14.58 -1.21
C LEU A 45 11.18 -13.09 -1.08
N VAL A 46 10.35 -12.55 -1.98
CA VAL A 46 9.85 -11.18 -1.92
C VAL A 46 8.34 -11.25 -1.71
N ILE A 47 7.87 -10.73 -0.58
CA ILE A 47 6.47 -10.77 -0.16
C ILE A 47 5.97 -9.32 -0.12
N ALA A 48 4.75 -9.09 -0.61
CA ALA A 48 4.11 -7.78 -0.49
C ALA A 48 2.73 -7.93 0.14
N SER A 49 2.41 -7.02 1.05
CA SER A 49 1.08 -6.91 1.63
C SER A 49 0.29 -5.79 0.97
N ARG A 50 -1.02 -5.88 1.04
CA ARG A 50 -1.94 -4.81 0.66
C ARG A 50 -3.02 -4.67 1.72
N ASP A 51 -3.31 -3.43 2.07
CA ASP A 51 -4.54 -3.10 2.78
C ASP A 51 -5.70 -3.29 1.82
N TRP A 52 -6.80 -3.90 2.26
CA TRP A 52 -7.85 -4.35 1.34
C TRP A 52 -9.20 -4.32 2.05
N HIS A 53 -10.02 -3.34 1.71
CA HIS A 53 -11.31 -3.11 2.37
C HIS A 53 -12.49 -3.37 1.45
N ASP A 54 -13.63 -3.75 2.05
CA ASP A 54 -14.85 -3.97 1.29
C ASP A 54 -15.41 -2.66 0.73
N ALA A 55 -15.96 -2.73 -0.47
CA ALA A 55 -16.69 -1.61 -1.07
C ALA A 55 -18.09 -1.50 -0.45
N GLY A 56 -18.61 -0.28 -0.35
CA GLY A 56 -20.00 -0.03 -0.03
C GLY A 56 -20.41 -0.13 1.43
N ASN A 57 -19.44 -0.27 2.35
CA ASN A 57 -19.72 -0.26 3.79
C ASN A 57 -18.56 0.41 4.55
N ASP A 58 -18.70 0.55 5.86
CA ASP A 58 -17.70 1.22 6.70
C ASP A 58 -16.62 0.29 7.25
N ASN A 59 -16.62 -0.98 6.88
CA ASN A 59 -15.66 -1.99 7.34
C ASN A 59 -15.57 -2.05 8.87
N GLY A 60 -16.74 -2.12 9.53
CA GLY A 60 -16.82 -2.23 10.98
C GLY A 60 -16.48 -0.94 11.73
N GLY A 61 -16.64 0.20 11.08
CA GLY A 61 -16.31 1.51 11.67
C GLY A 61 -14.91 2.00 11.35
N HIS A 62 -14.17 1.28 10.52
CA HIS A 62 -12.83 1.69 10.08
C HIS A 62 -12.89 2.96 9.22
N PHE A 63 -13.89 3.07 8.36
CA PHE A 63 -14.14 4.28 7.60
C PHE A 63 -15.05 5.23 8.39
N ALA A 64 -14.76 6.51 8.35
CA ALA A 64 -15.63 7.53 8.96
C ALA A 64 -17.02 7.48 8.31
N LEU A 65 -18.03 7.73 9.13
CA LEU A 65 -19.41 7.80 8.64
C LEU A 65 -19.55 8.88 7.56
N SER A 66 -20.41 8.61 6.57
CA SER A 66 -20.72 9.57 5.51
C SER A 66 -21.14 10.92 6.10
N GLY A 67 -20.53 11.99 5.60
CA GLY A 67 -20.80 13.37 6.07
C GLY A 67 -20.06 13.76 7.34
N THR A 68 -19.22 12.87 7.93
CA THR A 68 -18.39 13.20 9.07
C THR A 68 -16.92 13.21 8.66
N SER A 69 -16.11 13.97 9.41
CA SER A 69 -14.66 13.96 9.20
C SER A 69 -14.02 12.81 9.99
N PRO A 70 -13.06 12.09 9.41
CA PRO A 70 -12.33 11.09 10.16
C PRO A 70 -11.50 11.72 11.27
N ASP A 71 -11.35 11.01 12.39
CA ASP A 71 -10.54 11.49 13.52
C ASP A 71 -9.08 11.00 13.47
N PHE A 72 -8.75 10.08 12.56
CA PHE A 72 -7.40 9.50 12.38
C PHE A 72 -6.87 8.79 13.64
N VAL A 73 -7.76 8.39 14.52
CA VAL A 73 -7.46 7.57 15.71
C VAL A 73 -8.31 6.31 15.68
N ASN A 74 -9.62 6.47 15.50
CA ASN A 74 -10.58 5.38 15.46
C ASN A 74 -11.10 5.10 14.05
N ASN A 75 -11.04 6.11 13.17
CA ASN A 75 -11.52 5.96 11.80
C ASN A 75 -10.71 6.83 10.82
N TRP A 76 -10.84 6.49 9.56
CA TRP A 76 -10.07 7.06 8.47
C TRP A 76 -10.96 7.35 7.27
N PRO A 77 -10.50 8.15 6.31
CA PRO A 77 -11.24 8.29 5.04
C PRO A 77 -11.28 6.96 4.29
N VAL A 78 -12.19 6.82 3.36
CA VAL A 78 -12.28 5.64 2.49
C VAL A 78 -10.96 5.50 1.72
N HIS A 79 -10.36 4.33 1.81
CA HIS A 79 -9.07 4.03 1.18
C HIS A 79 -8.93 2.54 0.91
N CYS A 80 -8.09 2.18 -0.04
CA CYS A 80 -7.73 0.80 -0.36
C CYS A 80 -8.95 -0.13 -0.51
N VAL A 81 -9.96 0.37 -1.21
CA VAL A 81 -11.17 -0.42 -1.50
C VAL A 81 -10.84 -1.48 -2.54
N SER A 82 -11.27 -2.70 -2.29
CA SER A 82 -11.01 -3.85 -3.16
C SER A 82 -11.42 -3.57 -4.60
N GLY A 83 -10.53 -3.85 -5.54
CA GLY A 83 -10.75 -3.62 -6.96
C GLY A 83 -10.60 -2.17 -7.42
N SER A 84 -10.31 -1.24 -6.52
CA SER A 84 -10.09 0.17 -6.89
C SER A 84 -8.64 0.43 -7.28
N LEU A 85 -8.42 1.51 -8.03
CA LEU A 85 -7.07 1.98 -8.36
C LEU A 85 -6.29 2.36 -7.09
N GLY A 86 -6.97 2.89 -6.07
CA GLY A 86 -6.35 3.25 -4.80
C GLY A 86 -5.73 2.07 -4.07
N ALA A 87 -6.31 0.88 -4.22
CA ALA A 87 -5.80 -0.35 -3.61
C ALA A 87 -4.66 -1.00 -4.40
N GLU A 88 -4.42 -0.57 -5.64
CA GLU A 88 -3.34 -1.11 -6.48
C GLU A 88 -1.97 -0.69 -5.94
N TYR A 89 -0.94 -1.50 -6.21
CA TYR A 89 0.44 -1.08 -5.95
C TYR A 89 0.76 0.19 -6.71
N HIS A 90 1.52 1.09 -6.09
CA HIS A 90 1.97 2.30 -6.77
C HIS A 90 2.80 1.93 -8.00
N GLU A 91 2.63 2.68 -9.08
CA GLU A 91 3.30 2.40 -10.36
C GLU A 91 4.84 2.40 -10.29
N ASN A 92 5.41 3.12 -9.32
CA ASN A 92 6.86 3.16 -9.11
C ASN A 92 7.39 1.88 -8.46
N LEU A 93 6.51 1.04 -7.90
CA LEU A 93 6.90 -0.27 -7.37
C LEU A 93 6.87 -1.29 -8.51
N ASN A 94 8.01 -1.93 -8.76
CA ASN A 94 8.06 -3.02 -9.73
C ASN A 94 7.42 -4.27 -9.11
N SER A 95 6.14 -4.47 -9.36
CA SER A 95 5.39 -5.59 -8.80
C SER A 95 5.71 -6.93 -9.44
N GLU A 96 6.40 -6.95 -10.58
CA GLU A 96 6.77 -8.19 -11.27
C GLU A 96 7.77 -9.04 -10.47
N VAL A 97 8.53 -8.42 -9.56
CA VAL A 97 9.51 -9.12 -8.73
C VAL A 97 8.92 -9.65 -7.43
N ILE A 98 7.64 -9.45 -7.18
CA ILE A 98 6.95 -9.94 -5.99
C ILE A 98 6.55 -11.39 -6.21
N ASP A 99 6.92 -12.25 -5.26
CA ASP A 99 6.61 -13.67 -5.32
C ASP A 99 5.24 -14.01 -4.74
N VAL A 100 4.87 -13.28 -3.68
CA VAL A 100 3.61 -13.54 -2.96
C VAL A 100 2.90 -12.24 -2.63
#